data_a509b8a19312e19d72b4c16ff9eda46f
#
_entry.id   a509b8a19312e19d72b4c16ff9eda46f
#
_cell.length_a   1.000
_cell.length_b   1.000
_cell.length_c   1.000
_cell.angle_alpha   90.00
_cell.angle_beta   90.00
_cell.angle_gamma   90.00
#
_symmetry.space_group_name_H-M   'P 1'
#
loop_
_entity.id
_entity.type
_entity.pdbx_description
1 polymer ?
#
loop_
_entity_poly.entity_id
_entity_poly.type
_entity_poly.pdbx_seq_one_letter_code
_entity_poly.pdbx_strand_id
1 'polypeptide(L)'
;MERGPHVPSFRLSICPTGLPGAENMALDQALLDEAERTGRAFLRLYRFDPPCLSLGRNEPARQRYDASAITHLGIDVVRRPTGGRAVWHEHEVTYAVAAPLAAFGSLRGAYREIHRRLAAALRVLGAPATVAAGRAASLDGGPCFATSVGGEVLLNGKKVIGSAQLRLGCAFLQHGSILLGGTQEMVRAVSRRPCAVNATTLSAALGRPVQFAEVVDAIAASWGDECTATALERPRPPSTSRFLDPAWTWRR
;
A
#
# COMPACT_ATOMS: atom_id res chain seq x y z
N MET A 1 -16.45 -24.86 -23.70
CA MET A 1 -16.83 -24.19 -22.46
C MET A 1 -15.56 -23.48 -21.92
N GLU A 2 -15.36 -22.24 -22.27
CA GLU A 2 -14.28 -21.43 -21.70
C GLU A 2 -14.63 -21.17 -20.23
N ARG A 3 -13.82 -21.68 -19.33
CA ARG A 3 -13.94 -21.34 -17.91
C ARG A 3 -13.64 -19.84 -17.81
N GLY A 4 -14.60 -19.07 -17.31
CA GLY A 4 -14.38 -17.66 -16.99
C GLY A 4 -13.15 -17.49 -16.09
N PRO A 5 -12.59 -16.28 -15.96
CA PRO A 5 -11.38 -16.06 -15.18
C PRO A 5 -11.59 -16.59 -13.77
N HIS A 6 -10.81 -17.62 -13.43
CA HIS A 6 -10.86 -18.25 -12.12
C HIS A 6 -10.20 -17.27 -11.15
N VAL A 7 -11.00 -16.61 -10.33
CA VAL A 7 -10.46 -15.75 -9.27
C VAL A 7 -9.70 -16.65 -8.30
N PRO A 8 -8.43 -16.36 -8.01
CA PRO A 8 -7.62 -17.24 -7.18
C PRO A 8 -8.09 -17.16 -5.72
N SER A 9 -8.01 -18.27 -5.00
CA SER A 9 -8.14 -18.25 -3.54
C SER A 9 -6.95 -17.52 -2.92
N PHE A 10 -7.24 -16.51 -2.11
CA PHE A 10 -6.22 -15.71 -1.42
C PHE A 10 -5.88 -16.29 -0.06
N ARG A 11 -4.60 -16.35 0.25
CA ARG A 11 -4.12 -16.59 1.61
C ARG A 11 -4.08 -15.28 2.36
N LEU A 12 -4.95 -15.13 3.35
CA LEU A 12 -5.03 -13.93 4.20
C LEU A 12 -4.04 -14.00 5.35
N SER A 13 -3.27 -12.94 5.52
CA SER A 13 -2.43 -12.69 6.68
C SER A 13 -2.77 -11.35 7.31
N ILE A 14 -3.05 -11.36 8.61
CA ILE A 14 -3.30 -10.15 9.39
C ILE A 14 -2.16 -9.99 10.40
N CYS A 15 -1.48 -8.84 10.37
CA CYS A 15 -0.40 -8.48 11.27
C CYS A 15 -0.78 -7.22 12.07
N PRO A 16 -1.53 -7.37 13.16
CA PRO A 16 -2.01 -6.23 13.95
C PRO A 16 -0.88 -5.54 14.73
N THR A 17 0.15 -6.29 15.07
CA THR A 17 1.39 -5.74 15.63
C THR A 17 2.20 -5.14 14.50
N GLY A 18 2.59 -3.88 14.61
CA GLY A 18 3.42 -3.20 13.62
C GLY A 18 4.81 -3.83 13.50
N LEU A 19 5.44 -3.63 12.35
CA LEU A 19 6.82 -4.02 12.07
C LEU A 19 7.58 -2.83 11.47
N PRO A 20 8.92 -2.77 11.63
CA PRO A 20 9.76 -1.79 10.98
C PRO A 20 9.63 -1.80 9.45
N GLY A 21 9.91 -0.66 8.82
CA GLY A 21 9.76 -0.50 7.38
C GLY A 21 10.52 -1.53 6.57
N ALA A 22 11.75 -1.85 6.94
CA ALA A 22 12.58 -2.84 6.25
C ALA A 22 11.97 -4.25 6.30
N GLU A 23 11.43 -4.66 7.44
CA GLU A 23 10.78 -5.96 7.61
C GLU A 23 9.48 -6.04 6.81
N ASN A 24 8.66 -5.00 6.86
CA ASN A 24 7.43 -4.93 6.07
C ASN A 24 7.70 -5.06 4.58
N MET A 25 8.71 -4.35 4.06
CA MET A 25 9.06 -4.42 2.63
C MET A 25 9.69 -5.75 2.24
N ALA A 26 10.44 -6.38 3.13
CA ALA A 26 10.99 -7.71 2.90
C ALA A 26 9.88 -8.78 2.83
N LEU A 27 8.87 -8.69 3.70
CA LEU A 27 7.70 -9.58 3.66
C LEU A 27 6.89 -9.39 2.37
N ASP A 28 6.62 -8.16 1.96
CA ASP A 28 5.90 -7.88 0.71
C ASP A 28 6.66 -8.41 -0.52
N GLN A 29 8.00 -8.28 -0.53
CA GLN A 29 8.83 -8.87 -1.59
C GLN A 29 8.75 -10.39 -1.58
N ALA A 30 8.81 -11.02 -0.40
CA ALA A 30 8.71 -12.47 -0.28
C ALA A 30 7.36 -13.01 -0.77
N LEU A 31 6.27 -12.30 -0.51
CA LEU A 31 4.95 -12.67 -1.05
C LEU A 31 4.92 -12.58 -2.58
N LEU A 32 5.55 -11.57 -3.17
CA LEU A 32 5.67 -11.45 -4.63
C LEU A 32 6.49 -12.60 -5.22
N ASP A 33 7.64 -12.92 -4.62
CA ASP A 33 8.52 -14.00 -5.07
C ASP A 33 7.81 -15.37 -4.95
N GLU A 34 7.06 -15.56 -3.88
CA GLU A 34 6.26 -16.78 -3.68
C GLU A 34 5.09 -16.86 -4.70
N ALA A 35 4.41 -15.76 -4.98
CA ALA A 35 3.36 -15.73 -5.99
C ALA A 35 3.90 -16.06 -7.39
N GLU A 36 5.08 -15.53 -7.74
CA GLU A 36 5.76 -15.85 -9.01
C GLU A 36 6.14 -17.32 -9.08
N ARG A 37 6.69 -17.88 -8.02
CA ARG A 37 7.18 -19.25 -7.96
C ARG A 37 6.05 -20.28 -7.97
N THR A 38 4.90 -20.01 -7.32
CA THR A 38 3.87 -21.01 -7.02
C THR A 38 2.53 -20.77 -7.69
N GLY A 39 2.31 -19.59 -8.25
CA GLY A 39 1.01 -19.18 -8.76
C GLY A 39 -0.06 -18.93 -7.67
N ARG A 40 0.32 -18.90 -6.40
CA ARG A 40 -0.59 -18.62 -5.28
C ARG A 40 -0.87 -17.14 -5.14
N ALA A 41 -2.03 -16.80 -4.57
CA ALA A 41 -2.41 -15.41 -4.29
C ALA A 41 -2.42 -15.14 -2.77
N PHE A 42 -2.00 -13.95 -2.40
CA PHE A 42 -1.84 -13.51 -1.01
C PHE A 42 -2.50 -12.15 -0.81
N LEU A 43 -3.15 -11.99 0.33
CA LEU A 43 -3.62 -10.72 0.88
C LEU A 43 -3.01 -10.57 2.27
N ARG A 44 -2.23 -9.52 2.47
CA ARG A 44 -1.64 -9.17 3.77
C ARG A 44 -2.18 -7.83 4.23
N LEU A 45 -2.64 -7.74 5.49
CA LEU A 45 -3.11 -6.53 6.15
C LEU A 45 -2.23 -6.27 7.37
N TYR A 46 -1.60 -5.10 7.43
CA TYR A 46 -0.57 -4.82 8.42
C TYR A 46 -0.44 -3.32 8.73
N ARG A 47 0.49 -2.98 9.60
CA ARG A 47 0.87 -1.61 9.96
C ARG A 47 2.37 -1.49 10.14
N PHE A 48 2.85 -0.26 10.21
CA PHE A 48 4.23 0.06 10.55
C PHE A 48 4.36 0.40 12.03
N ASP A 49 5.44 -0.07 12.65
CA ASP A 49 5.88 0.32 13.97
C ASP A 49 7.41 0.10 14.05
N PRO A 50 8.20 1.16 14.28
CA PRO A 50 7.79 2.56 14.45
C PRO A 50 7.15 3.17 13.18
N PRO A 51 6.53 4.38 13.30
CA PRO A 51 6.08 5.14 12.14
C PRO A 51 7.21 5.32 11.12
N CYS A 52 6.88 5.18 9.82
CA CYS A 52 7.90 5.03 8.78
C CYS A 52 7.63 5.92 7.57
N LEU A 53 8.68 6.51 7.01
CA LEU A 53 8.65 7.17 5.71
C LEU A 53 9.06 6.18 4.61
N SER A 54 8.12 5.77 3.76
CA SER A 54 8.47 4.92 2.62
C SER A 54 8.67 5.71 1.33
N LEU A 55 9.80 5.50 0.68
CA LEU A 55 10.18 6.12 -0.59
C LEU A 55 9.82 5.20 -1.77
N GLY A 56 9.39 5.77 -2.88
CA GLY A 56 9.16 5.00 -4.09
C GLY A 56 10.46 4.49 -4.73
N ARG A 57 10.40 3.33 -5.41
CA ARG A 57 11.56 2.67 -6.04
C ARG A 57 12.43 3.60 -6.88
N ASN A 58 11.81 4.45 -7.68
CA ASN A 58 12.50 5.33 -8.64
C ASN A 58 12.54 6.80 -8.20
N GLU A 59 12.12 7.08 -6.98
CA GLU A 59 12.07 8.45 -6.48
C GLU A 59 13.46 9.01 -6.23
N PRO A 60 13.78 10.25 -6.72
CA PRO A 60 15.06 10.88 -6.49
C PRO A 60 15.13 11.44 -5.05
N ALA A 61 15.29 10.54 -4.08
CA ALA A 61 15.14 10.85 -2.66
C ALA A 61 16.15 11.89 -2.15
N ARG A 62 17.43 11.79 -2.57
CA ARG A 62 18.49 12.74 -2.18
C ARG A 62 18.19 14.18 -2.59
N GLN A 63 17.47 14.34 -3.72
CA GLN A 63 17.12 15.67 -4.24
C GLN A 63 15.83 16.21 -3.60
N ARG A 64 14.94 15.31 -3.13
CA ARG A 64 13.60 15.65 -2.66
C ARG A 64 13.50 15.80 -1.14
N TYR A 65 14.25 14.98 -0.40
CA TYR A 65 14.12 14.90 1.04
C TYR A 65 15.42 15.26 1.76
N ASP A 66 15.28 15.82 2.92
CA ASP A 66 16.39 16.16 3.79
C ASP A 66 16.76 14.97 4.69
N ALA A 67 17.81 14.23 4.29
CA ALA A 67 18.27 13.07 5.02
C ALA A 67 18.75 13.43 6.45
N SER A 68 19.31 14.64 6.65
CA SER A 68 19.75 15.08 7.95
C SER A 68 18.56 15.35 8.87
N ALA A 69 17.51 16.01 8.37
CA ALA A 69 16.28 16.20 9.11
C ALA A 69 15.61 14.87 9.48
N ILE A 70 15.54 13.93 8.55
CA ILE A 70 15.00 12.57 8.77
C ILE A 70 15.77 11.87 9.90
N THR A 71 17.10 11.92 9.87
CA THR A 71 17.95 11.31 10.90
C THR A 71 17.77 12.01 12.24
N HIS A 72 17.73 13.35 12.28
CA HIS A 72 17.54 14.13 13.50
C HIS A 72 16.20 13.85 14.17
N LEU A 73 15.15 13.64 13.38
CA LEU A 73 13.81 13.30 13.86
C LEU A 73 13.67 11.82 14.25
N GLY A 74 14.69 10.99 14.05
CA GLY A 74 14.65 9.56 14.36
C GLY A 74 13.62 8.77 13.52
N ILE A 75 13.31 9.25 12.31
CA ILE A 75 12.31 8.66 11.43
C ILE A 75 12.84 7.35 10.83
N ASP A 76 12.08 6.25 10.99
CA ASP A 76 12.33 5.04 10.20
C ASP A 76 12.07 5.32 8.72
N VAL A 77 13.00 4.92 7.87
CA VAL A 77 12.94 5.20 6.44
C VAL A 77 13.24 3.94 5.62
N VAL A 78 12.39 3.66 4.64
CA VAL A 78 12.59 2.52 3.75
C VAL A 78 12.30 2.89 2.30
N ARG A 79 12.99 2.26 1.35
CA ARG A 79 12.63 2.35 -0.07
C ARG A 79 11.87 1.10 -0.50
N ARG A 80 10.64 1.30 -0.96
CA ARG A 80 9.76 0.23 -1.46
C ARG A 80 10.28 -0.40 -2.75
N PRO A 81 9.98 -1.69 -3.01
CA PRO A 81 10.21 -2.31 -4.32
C PRO A 81 9.33 -1.74 -5.43
N THR A 82 8.17 -1.17 -5.08
CA THR A 82 7.19 -0.56 -5.99
C THR A 82 7.49 0.92 -6.28
N GLY A 83 6.87 1.46 -7.31
CA GLY A 83 6.98 2.87 -7.69
C GLY A 83 6.25 3.84 -6.76
N GLY A 84 5.90 5.01 -7.29
CA GLY A 84 5.17 6.05 -6.58
C GLY A 84 6.07 7.04 -5.84
N ARG A 85 5.44 7.88 -5.00
CA ARG A 85 6.08 8.93 -4.20
C ARG A 85 6.08 8.55 -2.73
N ALA A 86 6.77 9.35 -1.88
CA ALA A 86 6.82 9.10 -0.45
C ALA A 86 5.44 9.05 0.19
N VAL A 87 5.33 8.19 1.21
CA VAL A 87 4.17 8.03 2.08
C VAL A 87 4.65 7.99 3.52
N TRP A 88 3.95 8.71 4.40
CA TRP A 88 4.10 8.57 5.83
C TRP A 88 3.14 7.52 6.37
N HIS A 89 3.67 6.52 7.04
CA HIS A 89 2.93 5.40 7.61
C HIS A 89 2.87 5.53 9.12
N GLU A 90 1.69 5.78 9.67
CA GLU A 90 1.46 5.93 11.11
C GLU A 90 0.05 5.44 11.50
N HIS A 91 -0.98 6.23 11.21
CA HIS A 91 -2.37 5.90 11.55
C HIS A 91 -3.11 5.33 10.34
N GLU A 92 -2.80 4.07 10.01
CA GLU A 92 -3.28 3.43 8.78
C GLU A 92 -3.50 1.92 8.89
N VAL A 93 -4.19 1.36 7.90
CA VAL A 93 -4.06 -0.03 7.50
C VAL A 93 -3.27 -0.07 6.21
N THR A 94 -2.14 -0.77 6.20
CA THR A 94 -1.45 -1.09 4.95
C THR A 94 -1.94 -2.44 4.44
N TYR A 95 -2.21 -2.53 3.14
CA TYR A 95 -2.51 -3.80 2.48
C TYR A 95 -1.44 -4.15 1.46
N ALA A 96 -1.22 -5.44 1.24
CA ALA A 96 -0.44 -5.97 0.12
C ALA A 96 -1.18 -7.14 -0.52
N VAL A 97 -1.32 -7.09 -1.84
CA VAL A 97 -1.82 -8.18 -2.69
C VAL A 97 -0.69 -8.62 -3.59
N ALA A 98 -0.29 -9.89 -3.46
CA ALA A 98 0.65 -10.53 -4.38
C ALA A 98 -0.07 -11.71 -5.07
N ALA A 99 -0.11 -11.73 -6.39
CA ALA A 99 -0.89 -12.73 -7.12
C ALA A 99 -0.39 -12.91 -8.57
N PRO A 100 -0.75 -14.02 -9.23
CA PRO A 100 -0.54 -14.20 -10.67
C PRO A 100 -1.30 -13.15 -11.47
N LEU A 101 -0.64 -12.52 -12.43
CA LEU A 101 -1.25 -11.47 -13.25
C LEU A 101 -2.40 -12.00 -14.11
N ALA A 102 -2.33 -13.28 -14.52
CA ALA A 102 -3.36 -13.93 -15.34
C ALA A 102 -4.75 -13.90 -14.69
N ALA A 103 -4.83 -13.94 -13.35
CA ALA A 103 -6.09 -13.84 -12.61
C ALA A 103 -6.83 -12.51 -12.81
N PHE A 104 -6.12 -11.46 -13.23
CA PHE A 104 -6.64 -10.10 -13.38
C PHE A 104 -6.51 -9.58 -14.82
N GLY A 105 -5.94 -10.36 -15.72
CA GLY A 105 -5.68 -10.02 -17.12
C GLY A 105 -4.57 -8.99 -17.33
N SER A 106 -4.43 -8.01 -16.47
CA SER A 106 -3.39 -6.98 -16.57
C SER A 106 -3.14 -6.28 -15.24
N LEU A 107 -1.99 -5.57 -15.09
CA LEU A 107 -1.74 -4.72 -13.93
C LEU A 107 -2.85 -3.69 -13.70
N ARG A 108 -3.37 -3.11 -14.77
CA ARG A 108 -4.47 -2.16 -14.68
C ARG A 108 -5.78 -2.83 -14.25
N GLY A 109 -6.03 -4.06 -14.71
CA GLY A 109 -7.16 -4.89 -14.26
C GLY A 109 -7.06 -5.18 -12.77
N ALA A 110 -5.90 -5.63 -12.31
CA ALA A 110 -5.62 -5.87 -10.90
C ALA A 110 -5.82 -4.61 -10.05
N TYR A 111 -5.26 -3.47 -10.48
CA TYR A 111 -5.42 -2.20 -9.78
C TYR A 111 -6.89 -1.82 -9.57
N ARG A 112 -7.68 -1.90 -10.63
CA ARG A 112 -9.11 -1.56 -10.58
C ARG A 112 -9.91 -2.51 -9.71
N GLU A 113 -9.68 -3.82 -9.83
CA GLU A 113 -10.42 -4.81 -9.06
C GLU A 113 -10.09 -4.72 -7.56
N ILE A 114 -8.82 -4.61 -7.20
CA ILE A 114 -8.39 -4.43 -5.81
C ILE A 114 -9.02 -3.16 -5.22
N HIS A 115 -8.96 -2.04 -5.95
CA HIS A 115 -9.54 -0.79 -5.46
C HIS A 115 -11.07 -0.83 -5.39
N ARG A 116 -11.74 -1.57 -6.29
CA ARG A 116 -13.19 -1.82 -6.21
C ARG A 116 -13.55 -2.55 -4.92
N ARG A 117 -12.79 -3.60 -4.55
CA ARG A 117 -12.99 -4.37 -3.30
C ARG A 117 -12.71 -3.50 -2.08
N LEU A 118 -11.61 -2.76 -2.07
CA LEU A 118 -11.29 -1.84 -0.98
C LEU A 118 -12.38 -0.76 -0.81
N ALA A 119 -12.85 -0.16 -1.91
CA ALA A 119 -13.94 0.81 -1.84
C ALA A 119 -15.25 0.17 -1.31
N ALA A 120 -15.54 -1.08 -1.67
CA ALA A 120 -16.69 -1.81 -1.13
C ALA A 120 -16.55 -2.02 0.40
N ALA A 121 -15.37 -2.42 0.88
CA ALA A 121 -15.09 -2.54 2.31
C ALA A 121 -15.31 -1.22 3.06
N LEU A 122 -14.82 -0.10 2.51
CA LEU A 122 -15.01 1.20 3.15
C LEU A 122 -16.50 1.64 3.17
N ARG A 123 -17.28 1.26 2.16
CA ARG A 123 -18.74 1.53 2.16
C ARG A 123 -19.48 0.73 3.25
N VAL A 124 -19.06 -0.50 3.53
CA VAL A 124 -19.63 -1.30 4.64
C VAL A 124 -19.43 -0.58 5.98
N LEU A 125 -18.33 0.16 6.14
CA LEU A 125 -18.07 0.99 7.32
C LEU A 125 -18.86 2.30 7.34
N GLY A 126 -19.68 2.58 6.31
CA GLY A 126 -20.45 3.82 6.16
C GLY A 126 -19.70 4.96 5.47
N ALA A 127 -18.46 4.73 5.01
CA ALA A 127 -17.71 5.78 4.32
C ALA A 127 -18.17 5.92 2.85
N PRO A 128 -18.35 7.15 2.31
CA PRO A 128 -18.84 7.39 0.94
C PRO A 128 -17.69 7.18 -0.09
N ALA A 129 -17.16 5.97 -0.12
CA ALA A 129 -16.03 5.64 -0.96
C ALA A 129 -16.42 5.49 -2.43
N THR A 130 -15.67 6.16 -3.31
CA THR A 130 -15.79 6.08 -4.76
C THR A 130 -14.45 5.70 -5.38
N VAL A 131 -14.50 5.11 -6.58
CA VAL A 131 -13.31 4.86 -7.38
C VAL A 131 -13.24 5.94 -8.46
N ALA A 132 -12.14 6.69 -8.49
CA ALA A 132 -11.95 7.79 -9.42
C ALA A 132 -12.10 7.32 -10.88
N ALA A 133 -12.92 8.02 -11.65
CA ALA A 133 -13.01 7.83 -13.09
C ALA A 133 -11.77 8.40 -13.79
N GLY A 134 -11.45 7.88 -14.99
CA GLY A 134 -10.42 8.46 -15.86
C GLY A 134 -9.19 7.59 -16.08
N ARG A 135 -8.21 8.15 -16.81
CA ARG A 135 -6.91 7.51 -17.08
C ARG A 135 -5.90 7.86 -16.00
N ALA A 136 -4.96 6.96 -15.75
CA ALA A 136 -3.80 7.28 -14.91
C ALA A 136 -3.08 8.51 -15.47
N ALA A 137 -2.91 9.55 -14.65
CA ALA A 137 -2.11 10.72 -15.01
C ALA A 137 -0.61 10.39 -14.94
N SER A 138 0.24 11.23 -15.58
CA SER A 138 1.68 11.10 -15.47
C SER A 138 2.14 11.36 -14.03
N LEU A 139 3.21 10.66 -13.60
CA LEU A 139 3.73 10.66 -12.22
C LEU A 139 4.55 11.92 -11.85
N ASP A 140 4.47 13.00 -12.63
CA ASP A 140 5.36 14.17 -12.50
C ASP A 140 4.99 15.16 -11.39
N GLY A 141 3.90 14.95 -10.67
CA GLY A 141 3.39 15.89 -9.68
C GLY A 141 3.40 15.40 -8.24
N GLY A 142 4.28 15.91 -7.39
CA GLY A 142 4.15 15.91 -5.93
C GLY A 142 4.19 14.54 -5.19
N PRO A 143 3.93 14.51 -3.86
CA PRO A 143 3.82 13.29 -3.05
C PRO A 143 2.67 12.38 -3.47
N CYS A 144 2.68 11.11 -3.01
CA CYS A 144 1.70 10.08 -3.40
C CYS A 144 0.23 10.49 -3.18
N PHE A 145 -0.01 11.34 -2.19
CA PHE A 145 -1.34 11.86 -1.86
C PHE A 145 -1.62 13.29 -2.38
N ALA A 146 -0.78 13.84 -3.23
CA ALA A 146 -0.96 15.20 -3.74
C ALA A 146 -2.00 15.30 -4.86
N THR A 147 -2.13 14.26 -5.70
CA THR A 147 -3.01 14.27 -6.87
C THR A 147 -3.70 12.92 -7.00
N SER A 148 -4.99 12.92 -7.29
CA SER A 148 -5.73 11.69 -7.59
C SER A 148 -5.60 11.35 -9.07
N VAL A 149 -5.39 10.07 -9.35
CA VAL A 149 -5.37 9.52 -10.71
C VAL A 149 -6.50 8.50 -10.89
N GLY A 150 -6.89 8.24 -12.13
CA GLY A 150 -7.98 7.30 -12.41
C GLY A 150 -7.77 5.92 -11.77
N GLY A 151 -8.80 5.40 -11.14
CA GLY A 151 -8.80 4.13 -10.42
C GLY A 151 -8.46 4.21 -8.94
N GLU A 152 -8.14 5.38 -8.38
CA GLU A 152 -7.88 5.56 -6.95
C GLU A 152 -9.16 5.63 -6.12
N VAL A 153 -9.07 5.26 -4.83
CA VAL A 153 -10.21 5.33 -3.90
C VAL A 153 -10.25 6.69 -3.22
N LEU A 154 -11.39 7.33 -3.35
CA LEU A 154 -11.65 8.68 -2.84
C LEU A 154 -12.79 8.66 -1.82
N LEU A 155 -12.71 9.55 -0.83
CA LEU A 155 -13.81 9.95 0.06
C LEU A 155 -14.08 11.43 -0.17
N ASN A 156 -15.29 11.78 -0.58
CA ASN A 156 -15.68 13.17 -0.86
C ASN A 156 -14.70 13.88 -1.82
N GLY A 157 -14.25 13.17 -2.87
CA GLY A 157 -13.32 13.70 -3.86
C GLY A 157 -11.84 13.77 -3.43
N LYS A 158 -11.51 13.42 -2.18
CA LYS A 158 -10.13 13.41 -1.67
C LYS A 158 -9.60 11.99 -1.55
N LYS A 159 -8.31 11.80 -1.82
CA LYS A 159 -7.65 10.50 -1.78
C LYS A 159 -7.54 9.97 -0.34
N VAL A 160 -8.00 8.73 -0.14
CA VAL A 160 -7.89 8.01 1.14
C VAL A 160 -6.95 6.81 1.05
N ILE A 161 -6.73 6.27 -0.15
CA ILE A 161 -5.83 5.14 -0.39
C ILE A 161 -4.74 5.53 -1.38
N GLY A 162 -3.49 5.39 -0.98
CA GLY A 162 -2.33 5.51 -1.86
C GLY A 162 -1.77 4.13 -2.20
N SER A 163 -1.68 3.78 -3.48
CA SER A 163 -1.25 2.45 -3.92
C SER A 163 -0.17 2.51 -4.99
N ALA A 164 0.66 1.47 -5.03
CA ALA A 164 1.68 1.30 -6.05
C ALA A 164 1.80 -0.18 -6.44
N GLN A 165 2.25 -0.44 -7.66
CA GLN A 165 2.41 -1.78 -8.20
C GLN A 165 3.84 -2.07 -8.66
N LEU A 166 4.18 -3.35 -8.64
CA LEU A 166 5.36 -3.92 -9.27
C LEU A 166 4.95 -5.22 -9.97
N ARG A 167 5.44 -5.44 -11.19
CA ARG A 167 5.38 -6.73 -11.87
C ARG A 167 6.72 -7.44 -11.75
N LEU A 168 6.66 -8.74 -11.46
CA LEU A 168 7.79 -9.66 -11.52
C LEU A 168 7.33 -10.88 -12.34
N GLY A 169 7.93 -11.11 -13.51
CA GLY A 169 7.54 -12.22 -14.37
C GLY A 169 6.04 -12.26 -14.67
N CYS A 170 5.39 -13.33 -14.22
CA CYS A 170 3.96 -13.56 -14.35
C CYS A 170 3.14 -13.13 -13.13
N ALA A 171 3.78 -12.69 -12.03
CA ALA A 171 3.11 -12.18 -10.84
C ALA A 171 3.21 -10.66 -10.70
N PHE A 172 2.43 -10.12 -9.79
CA PHE A 172 2.48 -8.72 -9.39
C PHE A 172 2.34 -8.58 -7.88
N LEU A 173 2.87 -7.47 -7.37
CA LEU A 173 2.61 -6.92 -6.05
C LEU A 173 1.87 -5.60 -6.22
N GLN A 174 0.75 -5.43 -5.52
CA GLN A 174 0.14 -4.14 -5.27
C GLN A 174 0.02 -3.94 -3.77
N HIS A 175 0.62 -2.90 -3.26
CA HIS A 175 0.43 -2.51 -1.86
C HIS A 175 0.03 -1.04 -1.74
N GLY A 176 -0.54 -0.68 -0.61
CA GLY A 176 -1.00 0.69 -0.39
C GLY A 176 -1.43 0.94 1.04
N SER A 177 -1.55 2.23 1.36
CA SER A 177 -1.89 2.77 2.65
C SER A 177 -3.32 3.28 2.64
N ILE A 178 -4.15 2.83 3.58
CA ILE A 178 -5.53 3.27 3.84
C ILE A 178 -5.47 4.14 5.09
N LEU A 179 -5.66 5.44 4.94
CA LEU A 179 -5.51 6.39 6.03
C LEU A 179 -6.68 6.31 7.01
N LEU A 180 -6.44 5.87 8.23
CA LEU A 180 -7.43 5.84 9.32
C LEU A 180 -7.58 7.21 9.96
N GLY A 181 -6.44 7.87 10.23
CA GLY A 181 -6.35 9.16 10.90
C GLY A 181 -5.00 9.83 10.62
N GLY A 182 -4.65 10.82 11.44
CA GLY A 182 -3.37 11.53 11.29
C GLY A 182 -3.27 12.36 10.02
N THR A 183 -2.06 12.65 9.60
CA THR A 183 -1.76 13.49 8.43
C THR A 183 -0.56 12.97 7.65
N GLN A 184 -0.35 13.49 6.45
CA GLN A 184 0.86 13.26 5.66
C GLN A 184 1.86 14.44 5.78
N GLU A 185 1.69 15.29 6.80
CA GLU A 185 2.52 16.49 7.00
C GLU A 185 4.00 16.15 7.26
N MET A 186 4.31 14.97 7.80
CA MET A 186 5.68 14.53 7.98
C MET A 186 6.44 14.45 6.64
N VAL A 187 5.78 14.03 5.55
CA VAL A 187 6.38 14.07 4.20
C VAL A 187 6.77 15.49 3.83
N ARG A 188 5.90 16.46 4.15
CA ARG A 188 6.15 17.88 3.89
C ARG A 188 7.28 18.43 4.76
N ALA A 189 7.30 18.08 6.04
CA ALA A 189 8.31 18.52 6.99
C ALA A 189 9.74 18.16 6.58
N VAL A 190 9.91 16.98 5.94
CA VAL A 190 11.24 16.52 5.49
C VAL A 190 11.49 16.78 4.00
N SER A 191 10.57 17.41 3.28
CA SER A 191 10.72 17.73 1.86
C SER A 191 11.53 19.01 1.65
N ARG A 192 12.51 18.98 0.77
CA ARG A 192 13.33 20.15 0.38
C ARG A 192 12.56 21.20 -0.41
N ARG A 193 11.42 20.84 -0.98
CA ARG A 193 10.54 21.72 -1.76
C ARG A 193 9.11 21.61 -1.24
N PRO A 194 8.34 22.70 -1.28
CA PRO A 194 6.92 22.65 -0.94
C PRO A 194 6.20 21.55 -1.73
N CYS A 195 5.39 20.78 -1.04
CA CYS A 195 4.54 19.77 -1.67
C CYS A 195 3.12 19.88 -1.11
N ALA A 196 2.14 19.79 -2.01
CA ALA A 196 0.74 19.73 -1.61
C ALA A 196 0.41 18.32 -1.09
N VAL A 197 -0.43 18.26 -0.07
CA VAL A 197 -1.05 17.02 0.41
C VAL A 197 -2.55 17.19 0.27
N ASN A 198 -3.19 16.37 -0.57
CA ASN A 198 -4.64 16.38 -0.79
C ASN A 198 -5.20 15.00 -0.40
N ALA A 199 -5.00 14.64 0.86
CA ALA A 199 -5.49 13.40 1.43
C ALA A 199 -6.66 13.66 2.38
N THR A 200 -7.44 12.61 2.61
CA THR A 200 -8.41 12.54 3.71
C THR A 200 -8.25 11.23 4.46
N THR A 201 -8.87 11.12 5.61
CA THR A 201 -8.83 9.91 6.44
C THR A 201 -10.23 9.36 6.65
N LEU A 202 -10.34 8.09 7.01
CA LEU A 202 -11.61 7.48 7.36
C LEU A 202 -12.25 8.17 8.57
N SER A 203 -11.45 8.50 9.59
CA SER A 203 -11.95 9.18 10.79
C SER A 203 -12.55 10.54 10.46
N ALA A 204 -11.93 11.31 9.57
CA ALA A 204 -12.47 12.59 9.12
C ALA A 204 -13.76 12.44 8.31
N ALA A 205 -13.86 11.41 7.47
CA ALA A 205 -15.05 11.17 6.66
C ALA A 205 -16.23 10.63 7.46
N LEU A 206 -15.98 9.85 8.51
CA LEU A 206 -17.00 9.21 9.35
C LEU A 206 -17.34 10.03 10.61
N GLY A 207 -16.58 11.08 10.92
CA GLY A 207 -16.79 11.90 12.13
C GLY A 207 -16.48 11.15 13.43
N ARG A 208 -15.75 10.03 13.40
CA ARG A 208 -15.39 9.23 14.57
C ARG A 208 -14.02 8.57 14.39
N PRO A 209 -13.34 8.18 15.49
CA PRO A 209 -12.19 7.31 15.41
C PRO A 209 -12.51 5.98 14.70
N VAL A 210 -11.60 5.49 13.88
CA VAL A 210 -11.70 4.21 13.17
C VAL A 210 -10.54 3.32 13.58
N GLN A 211 -10.87 2.10 14.01
CA GLN A 211 -9.87 1.16 14.50
C GLN A 211 -9.33 0.29 13.38
N PHE A 212 -8.08 -0.16 13.53
CA PHE A 212 -7.42 -1.08 12.60
C PHE A 212 -8.28 -2.33 12.34
N ALA A 213 -8.80 -2.95 13.40
CA ALA A 213 -9.58 -4.17 13.30
C ALA A 213 -10.86 -3.98 12.47
N GLU A 214 -11.60 -2.87 12.65
CA GLU A 214 -12.81 -2.59 11.89
C GLU A 214 -12.56 -2.61 10.37
N VAL A 215 -11.45 -2.00 9.94
CA VAL A 215 -11.10 -1.91 8.51
C VAL A 215 -10.59 -3.25 7.99
N VAL A 216 -9.81 -3.97 8.78
CA VAL A 216 -9.31 -5.31 8.45
C VAL A 216 -10.47 -6.28 8.24
N ASP A 217 -11.46 -6.29 9.15
CA ASP A 217 -12.63 -7.17 9.07
C ASP A 217 -13.47 -6.84 7.82
N ALA A 218 -13.70 -5.56 7.54
CA ALA A 218 -14.42 -5.13 6.35
C ALA A 218 -13.68 -5.49 5.05
N ILE A 219 -12.34 -5.40 5.03
CA ILE A 219 -11.54 -5.83 3.88
C ILE A 219 -11.63 -7.35 3.72
N ALA A 220 -11.41 -8.13 4.77
CA ALA A 220 -11.51 -9.59 4.72
C ALA A 220 -12.87 -10.03 4.18
N ALA A 221 -13.96 -9.44 4.69
CA ALA A 221 -15.31 -9.70 4.20
C ALA A 221 -15.51 -9.34 2.71
N SER A 222 -14.86 -8.29 2.21
CA SER A 222 -14.98 -7.88 0.80
C SER A 222 -14.25 -8.81 -0.18
N TRP A 223 -13.35 -9.68 0.30
CA TRP A 223 -12.76 -10.78 -0.46
C TRP A 223 -13.59 -12.07 -0.38
N GLY A 224 -14.54 -12.18 0.58
CA GLY A 224 -15.47 -13.29 0.71
C GLY A 224 -14.80 -14.66 0.82
N ASP A 225 -15.45 -15.69 0.30
CA ASP A 225 -14.96 -17.08 0.31
C ASP A 225 -13.66 -17.29 -0.48
N GLU A 226 -13.25 -16.31 -1.26
CA GLU A 226 -11.96 -16.32 -1.96
C GLU A 226 -10.78 -16.13 -0.99
N CYS A 227 -11.04 -15.79 0.27
CA CYS A 227 -10.03 -15.47 1.27
C CYS A 227 -10.04 -16.51 2.38
N THR A 228 -9.03 -17.35 2.43
CA THR A 228 -8.86 -18.31 3.54
C THR A 228 -7.90 -17.72 4.54
N ALA A 229 -8.38 -17.49 5.77
CA ALA A 229 -7.50 -17.13 6.88
C ALA A 229 -6.50 -18.28 7.09
N THR A 230 -5.28 -18.03 6.72
CA THR A 230 -4.17 -18.91 7.03
C THR A 230 -3.39 -18.19 8.12
N ALA A 231 -3.18 -18.85 9.27
CA ALA A 231 -2.03 -18.46 10.06
C ALA A 231 -0.84 -18.59 9.10
N LEU A 232 -0.44 -17.47 8.49
CA LEU A 232 0.85 -17.46 7.85
C LEU A 232 1.80 -17.76 9.02
N GLU A 233 2.30 -19.00 9.08
CA GLU A 233 3.63 -19.19 9.65
C GLU A 233 4.40 -17.98 9.14
N ARG A 234 4.90 -17.14 10.07
CA ARG A 234 5.69 -15.97 9.65
C ARG A 234 6.62 -16.48 8.56
N PRO A 235 6.48 -16.03 7.30
CA PRO A 235 7.42 -16.50 6.30
C PRO A 235 8.77 -16.26 6.92
N ARG A 236 9.63 -17.28 6.93
CA ARG A 236 10.98 -17.17 7.49
C ARG A 236 11.46 -15.81 7.12
N PRO A 237 11.83 -14.92 8.08
CA PRO A 237 11.99 -13.50 7.74
C PRO A 237 12.91 -13.42 6.52
N PRO A 238 12.41 -12.93 5.38
CA PRO A 238 13.24 -12.84 4.20
C PRO A 238 14.38 -11.92 4.56
N SER A 239 15.53 -12.08 3.91
CA SER A 239 16.65 -11.20 4.15
C SER A 239 16.22 -9.74 4.05
N THR A 240 16.27 -9.03 5.15
CA THR A 240 15.99 -7.59 5.22
C THR A 240 17.18 -6.77 4.71
N SER A 241 18.31 -7.40 4.42
CA SER A 241 19.60 -6.76 4.10
C SER A 241 19.47 -5.67 3.04
N ARG A 242 18.72 -5.93 1.96
CA ARG A 242 18.47 -4.94 0.91
C ARG A 242 17.74 -3.71 1.43
N PHE A 243 16.73 -3.88 2.27
CA PHE A 243 15.87 -2.80 2.73
C PHE A 243 16.47 -2.02 3.90
N LEU A 244 17.48 -2.59 4.56
CA LEU A 244 18.32 -1.92 5.56
C LEU A 244 19.51 -1.19 4.93
N ASP A 245 19.85 -1.49 3.66
CA ASP A 245 21.02 -0.90 2.99
C ASP A 245 20.76 0.58 2.64
N PRO A 246 21.55 1.53 3.19
CA PRO A 246 21.46 2.94 2.82
C PRO A 246 21.70 3.19 1.33
N ALA A 247 22.52 2.35 0.67
CA ALA A 247 22.75 2.45 -0.76
C ALA A 247 21.49 2.14 -1.57
N TRP A 248 20.62 1.25 -1.09
CA TRP A 248 19.31 1.02 -1.66
C TRP A 248 18.35 2.17 -1.34
N THR A 249 18.25 2.57 -0.08
CA THR A 249 17.30 3.59 0.38
C THR A 249 17.56 4.94 -0.25
N TRP A 250 18.81 5.36 -0.32
CA TRP A 250 19.22 6.67 -0.82
C TRP A 250 19.79 6.67 -2.24
N ARG A 251 19.61 5.59 -2.99
CA ARG A 251 19.98 5.55 -4.40
C ARG A 251 19.18 6.64 -5.16
N ARG A 252 19.83 7.46 -5.97
CA ARG A 252 19.28 8.63 -6.68
C ARG A 252 18.96 9.82 -5.78
#